data_7373b5d69da4948a109e1f694304bd6d
#
_entry.id   7373b5d69da4948a109e1f694304bd6d
#
_cell.length_a   1.000
_cell.length_b   1.000
_cell.length_c   1.000
_cell.angle_alpha   90.00
_cell.angle_beta   90.00
_cell.angle_gamma   90.00
#
_symmetry.space_group_name_H-M   'P 1'
#
loop_
_entity.id
_entity.type
_entity.pdbx_description
1 polymer ?
#
loop_
_entity_poly.entity_id
_entity_poly.type
_entity_poly.pdbx_seq_one_letter_code
_entity_poly.pdbx_strand_id
1 'polypeptide(L)'
;MPNPSHMFSVLTVVTRRNSISRIRPPLSGSLFRIQSEWQHKETRCAESSRPPVIARAIKQLRSLILLLLPGVLVLSGCNTNVQPPSSTGGRPPVPVIAASVEQRDIPVQINAIGNVEAYQTVMVRSQVNGQIQKVLFREGDDVRKDQLLFQLDKRPFQAELEKATGQLKHDEAQAENSKLQAERYSSLEAPGVVSHEQADQMRTQAKADASAVGADKAAVEAARVQLLYTDIVSPIDARAGVLMINLGNLVKANDTPYLVQLNQVSPIYVTYSVPEAQLDAVRRHFSPGQLKVLAYPKGQTSDGAVGRLTFIDNGVDTTTGMFKLKGTFQNEDRRLWPGQFVDVVLELSTQKNVTVVPTKAILNGQQGEYVYVVRANSTAESRPVKSAGAYQNLTVVSDGLKTGERVIVNGQLRVSPDAKVNVQSATPGVQADKTGTGATGGTL
;
A
#
# COMPACT_ATOMS: atom_id res chain seq x y z
N MET A 1 -42.44 30.05 -31.90
CA MET A 1 -43.57 29.29 -32.46
C MET A 1 -43.44 29.25 -33.97
N PRO A 2 -43.62 28.15 -34.70
CA PRO A 2 -43.80 26.76 -34.23
C PRO A 2 -42.82 25.75 -34.82
N ASN A 3 -42.67 24.62 -34.16
CA ASN A 3 -42.35 23.28 -34.63
C ASN A 3 -43.49 22.80 -35.57
N PRO A 4 -43.47 21.68 -36.33
CA PRO A 4 -42.78 20.41 -36.09
C PRO A 4 -42.51 19.53 -37.34
N SER A 5 -41.97 18.33 -37.09
CA SER A 5 -42.42 17.02 -37.63
C SER A 5 -41.47 16.25 -38.57
N HIS A 6 -41.07 15.07 -38.03
CA HIS A 6 -41.05 13.72 -38.63
C HIS A 6 -40.16 13.39 -39.82
N MET A 7 -39.24 12.46 -39.62
CA MET A 7 -39.34 11.19 -40.35
C MET A 7 -38.45 10.09 -39.78
N PHE A 8 -39.09 9.02 -39.35
CA PHE A 8 -38.49 7.69 -39.02
C PHE A 8 -37.80 7.11 -40.26
N SER A 9 -36.65 6.46 -40.08
CA SER A 9 -36.19 5.44 -41.00
C SER A 9 -35.62 4.24 -40.23
N VAL A 10 -36.35 3.16 -40.34
CA VAL A 10 -36.08 1.81 -39.87
C VAL A 10 -34.90 1.24 -40.65
N LEU A 11 -33.82 0.76 -39.97
CA LEU A 11 -32.79 -0.04 -40.61
C LEU A 11 -32.76 -1.43 -40.00
N THR A 12 -33.13 -2.37 -40.84
CA THR A 12 -33.24 -3.81 -40.69
C THR A 12 -31.90 -4.46 -40.32
N VAL A 13 -31.93 -5.25 -39.25
CA VAL A 13 -30.82 -6.13 -38.85
C VAL A 13 -30.84 -7.39 -39.73
N VAL A 14 -29.82 -7.60 -40.53
CA VAL A 14 -29.57 -8.86 -41.23
C VAL A 14 -28.55 -9.71 -40.44
N THR A 15 -29.08 -10.71 -39.77
CA THR A 15 -28.31 -11.81 -39.15
C THR A 15 -27.73 -12.74 -40.25
N ARG A 16 -26.44 -12.77 -40.38
CA ARG A 16 -25.72 -13.82 -41.13
C ARG A 16 -25.14 -14.83 -40.14
N ARG A 17 -25.75 -16.04 -40.12
CA ARG A 17 -25.16 -17.27 -39.61
C ARG A 17 -23.97 -17.62 -40.47
N ASN A 18 -22.78 -17.85 -39.87
CA ASN A 18 -21.72 -18.57 -40.51
C ASN A 18 -21.30 -19.79 -39.67
N SER A 19 -21.33 -20.91 -40.33
CA SER A 19 -21.08 -22.26 -39.90
C SER A 19 -19.65 -22.47 -39.39
N ILE A 20 -19.55 -23.17 -38.26
CA ILE A 20 -18.31 -23.63 -37.64
C ILE A 20 -17.91 -24.92 -38.33
N SER A 21 -16.84 -24.89 -39.10
CA SER A 21 -16.12 -26.09 -39.55
C SER A 21 -15.13 -26.54 -38.44
N ARG A 22 -15.34 -27.76 -37.96
CA ARG A 22 -14.46 -28.51 -37.06
C ARG A 22 -13.15 -28.84 -37.77
N ILE A 23 -12.02 -28.36 -37.24
CA ILE A 23 -10.68 -28.88 -37.56
C ILE A 23 -10.18 -29.59 -36.30
N ARG A 24 -9.98 -30.93 -36.44
CA ARG A 24 -9.28 -31.77 -35.46
C ARG A 24 -7.76 -31.56 -35.59
N PRO A 25 -7.00 -31.42 -34.49
CA PRO A 25 -5.55 -31.60 -34.54
C PRO A 25 -5.14 -33.06 -34.37
N PRO A 26 -3.98 -33.46 -34.90
CA PRO A 26 -3.48 -34.84 -34.84
C PRO A 26 -2.83 -35.15 -33.49
N LEU A 27 -3.03 -36.42 -33.08
CA LEU A 27 -2.40 -37.08 -31.93
C LEU A 27 -0.91 -37.27 -32.17
N SER A 28 -0.06 -36.80 -31.27
CA SER A 28 1.22 -37.44 -30.95
C SER A 28 1.49 -37.25 -29.45
N GLY A 29 1.51 -38.19 -28.78
CA GLY A 29 2.00 -39.07 -27.77
C GLY A 29 3.29 -38.55 -27.16
N SER A 30 3.21 -38.26 -25.83
CA SER A 30 4.25 -38.42 -24.81
C SER A 30 4.07 -37.40 -23.68
N LEU A 31 3.13 -37.61 -22.77
CA LEU A 31 3.07 -36.93 -21.46
C LEU A 31 2.14 -37.68 -20.49
N PHE A 32 2.41 -39.01 -20.39
CA PHE A 32 1.73 -39.85 -19.38
C PHE A 32 2.82 -40.67 -18.65
N ARG A 33 3.64 -39.99 -17.84
CA ARG A 33 4.56 -40.71 -16.94
C ARG A 33 5.17 -39.83 -15.85
N ILE A 34 4.41 -38.95 -15.19
CA ILE A 34 4.86 -38.26 -13.96
C ILE A 34 3.70 -38.05 -12.97
N GLN A 35 2.71 -38.91 -12.92
CA GLN A 35 1.61 -38.75 -11.95
C GLN A 35 1.31 -40.04 -11.17
N SER A 36 2.22 -41.01 -11.13
CA SER A 36 2.05 -42.24 -10.34
C SER A 36 3.07 -42.46 -9.22
N GLU A 37 3.88 -41.47 -8.85
CA GLU A 37 4.90 -41.62 -7.80
C GLU A 37 4.59 -40.85 -6.47
N TRP A 38 3.44 -40.18 -6.36
CA TRP A 38 3.08 -39.41 -5.14
C TRP A 38 1.98 -40.04 -4.30
N GLN A 39 1.46 -41.23 -4.64
CA GLN A 39 0.42 -41.90 -3.85
C GLN A 39 0.87 -43.11 -3.05
N HIS A 40 2.18 -43.41 -2.97
CA HIS A 40 2.69 -44.55 -2.20
C HIS A 40 3.61 -44.19 -1.02
N LYS A 41 3.53 -42.95 -0.48
CA LYS A 41 4.33 -42.55 0.69
C LYS A 41 3.53 -42.21 1.97
N GLU A 42 2.21 -42.32 1.96
CA GLU A 42 1.37 -42.03 3.15
C GLU A 42 0.77 -43.24 3.89
N THR A 43 1.18 -44.47 3.60
CA THR A 43 0.64 -45.64 4.30
C THR A 43 1.71 -46.47 5.00
N ARG A 44 2.74 -45.86 5.58
CA ARG A 44 3.72 -46.59 6.37
C ARG A 44 4.25 -45.83 7.60
N CYS A 45 3.37 -45.19 8.39
CA CYS A 45 3.68 -44.63 9.72
C CYS A 45 2.52 -44.75 10.69
N ALA A 46 1.92 -45.94 10.79
CA ALA A 46 0.95 -46.23 11.84
C ALA A 46 1.08 -47.70 12.22
N GLU A 47 2.20 -48.07 12.86
CA GLU A 47 2.28 -49.32 13.65
C GLU A 47 3.63 -49.39 14.37
N SER A 48 3.77 -48.77 15.52
CA SER A 48 4.72 -49.11 16.58
C SER A 48 4.58 -48.13 17.77
N SER A 49 3.62 -48.33 18.64
CA SER A 49 3.73 -47.85 20.03
C SER A 49 3.07 -48.87 20.97
N ARG A 50 3.85 -49.85 21.43
CA ARG A 50 3.52 -50.64 22.62
C ARG A 50 3.70 -49.77 23.86
N PRO A 51 2.76 -49.77 24.82
CA PRO A 51 2.91 -49.00 26.06
C PRO A 51 3.91 -49.66 27.00
N PRO A 52 4.65 -48.88 27.81
CA PRO A 52 5.62 -49.41 28.75
C PRO A 52 4.98 -50.09 29.97
N VAL A 53 5.71 -51.08 30.44
CA VAL A 53 5.50 -52.00 31.58
C VAL A 53 5.50 -51.23 32.92
N ILE A 54 4.47 -50.45 33.27
CA ILE A 54 4.31 -49.82 34.59
C ILE A 54 2.98 -50.24 35.30
N ALA A 55 2.13 -51.04 34.68
CA ALA A 55 0.83 -51.42 35.25
C ALA A 55 0.85 -52.69 36.14
N ARG A 56 2.01 -53.29 36.44
CA ARG A 56 2.10 -54.50 37.28
C ARG A 56 2.66 -54.27 38.68
N ALA A 57 3.15 -53.09 39.04
CA ALA A 57 3.75 -52.87 40.39
C ALA A 57 2.78 -52.30 41.43
N ILE A 58 1.54 -51.94 41.09
CA ILE A 58 0.61 -51.29 42.04
C ILE A 58 -0.35 -52.35 42.73
N LYS A 59 -0.41 -53.62 42.28
CA LYS A 59 -1.30 -54.61 42.86
C LYS A 59 -0.69 -55.43 44.01
N GLN A 60 0.62 -55.35 44.29
CA GLN A 60 1.27 -56.08 45.37
C GLN A 60 1.53 -55.27 46.66
N LEU A 61 1.30 -53.95 46.65
CA LEU A 61 1.52 -53.13 47.84
C LEU A 61 0.28 -52.89 48.69
N ARG A 62 -0.89 -53.48 48.34
CA ARG A 62 -2.14 -53.38 49.10
C ARG A 62 -2.37 -54.49 50.08
N SER A 63 -1.50 -55.55 50.15
CA SER A 63 -1.72 -56.70 50.99
C SER A 63 -0.82 -56.78 52.24
N LEU A 64 0.06 -55.73 52.44
CA LEU A 64 1.03 -55.77 53.56
C LEU A 64 0.75 -54.76 54.68
N ILE A 65 -0.36 -53.97 54.62
CA ILE A 65 -0.70 -52.96 55.63
C ILE A 65 -1.83 -53.35 56.54
N LEU A 66 -2.36 -54.60 56.43
CA LEU A 66 -3.52 -55.03 57.22
C LEU A 66 -3.18 -56.00 58.38
N LEU A 67 -1.94 -56.08 58.84
CA LEU A 67 -1.55 -57.11 59.87
C LEU A 67 -0.63 -56.57 60.97
N LEU A 68 -0.82 -55.30 61.44
CA LEU A 68 -0.11 -54.79 62.62
C LEU A 68 -0.92 -53.71 63.34
N LEU A 69 -1.99 -54.10 63.97
CA LEU A 69 -2.62 -53.51 65.17
C LEU A 69 -3.07 -54.66 66.02
N PRO A 70 -2.71 -54.90 67.28
CA PRO A 70 -2.99 -54.00 68.38
C PRO A 70 -1.88 -53.97 69.43
N GLY A 71 -1.85 -52.98 70.24
CA GLY A 71 -1.07 -52.97 71.47
C GLY A 71 -0.48 -51.63 71.80
N VAL A 72 -1.13 -50.93 72.60
CA VAL A 72 -0.74 -50.32 73.90
C VAL A 72 -1.62 -49.09 74.16
N LEU A 73 -2.60 -49.38 74.96
CA LEU A 73 -3.37 -48.42 75.74
C LEU A 73 -2.63 -48.22 77.06
N VAL A 74 -2.72 -47.04 77.66
CA VAL A 74 -2.42 -46.61 79.01
C VAL A 74 -1.19 -45.70 79.16
N LEU A 75 -1.44 -44.51 79.50
CA LEU A 75 -1.09 -43.69 80.63
C LEU A 75 -0.97 -42.19 80.38
N SER A 76 -1.82 -41.54 81.16
CA SER A 76 -1.55 -40.27 81.90
C SER A 76 -1.56 -38.95 81.17
N GLY A 77 -2.60 -38.28 81.29
CA GLY A 77 -2.97 -36.98 81.72
C GLY A 77 -1.89 -35.99 82.13
N CYS A 78 -1.85 -34.85 81.39
CA CYS A 78 -1.54 -33.58 81.95
C CYS A 78 -2.30 -32.49 81.17
N ASN A 79 -3.28 -31.99 81.82
CA ASN A 79 -4.12 -30.86 81.36
C ASN A 79 -3.29 -29.60 81.48
N THR A 80 -2.72 -29.11 80.36
CA THR A 80 -2.25 -27.76 80.26
C THR A 80 -3.10 -27.00 79.24
N ASN A 81 -3.97 -26.21 79.78
CA ASN A 81 -4.82 -25.30 79.05
C ASN A 81 -3.92 -24.20 78.42
N VAL A 82 -3.34 -24.51 77.24
CA VAL A 82 -2.65 -23.55 76.44
C VAL A 82 -3.70 -22.93 75.50
N GLN A 83 -4.23 -21.82 75.94
CA GLN A 83 -5.05 -20.92 75.15
C GLN A 83 -4.19 -20.52 73.94
N PRO A 84 -4.59 -20.77 72.67
CA PRO A 84 -3.81 -20.31 71.56
C PRO A 84 -3.77 -18.77 71.56
N PRO A 85 -2.61 -18.15 71.39
CA PRO A 85 -2.59 -16.71 71.34
C PRO A 85 -3.47 -16.29 70.15
N SER A 86 -4.49 -15.48 70.45
CA SER A 86 -5.28 -14.76 69.47
C SER A 86 -4.31 -13.86 68.69
N SER A 87 -3.78 -14.38 67.60
CA SER A 87 -2.99 -13.61 66.65
C SER A 87 -3.91 -12.57 65.96
N THR A 88 -4.18 -11.48 66.63
CA THR A 88 -4.57 -10.22 66.04
C THR A 88 -3.37 -9.64 65.28
N GLY A 89 -2.64 -10.47 64.54
CA GLY A 89 -1.58 -10.09 63.64
C GLY A 89 -2.19 -9.86 62.25
N GLY A 90 -2.63 -8.65 61.99
CA GLY A 90 -2.97 -8.24 60.66
C GLY A 90 -1.79 -8.62 59.72
N ARG A 91 -2.08 -9.31 58.61
CA ARG A 91 -1.07 -9.63 57.59
C ARG A 91 -0.26 -8.35 57.29
N PRO A 92 1.08 -8.43 57.21
CA PRO A 92 1.87 -7.27 56.91
C PRO A 92 1.40 -6.63 55.60
N PRO A 93 1.40 -5.29 55.49
CA PRO A 93 0.93 -4.62 54.27
C PRO A 93 1.77 -5.03 53.06
N VAL A 94 1.11 -5.42 51.99
CA VAL A 94 1.76 -5.89 50.75
C VAL A 94 2.40 -4.67 50.04
N PRO A 95 3.72 -4.69 49.75
CA PRO A 95 4.35 -3.65 48.99
C PRO A 95 3.86 -3.68 47.55
N VAL A 96 3.35 -2.56 47.03
CA VAL A 96 2.81 -2.41 45.70
C VAL A 96 3.28 -1.10 45.06
N ILE A 97 3.40 -1.07 43.72
CA ILE A 97 3.57 0.16 42.99
C ILE A 97 2.22 0.58 42.43
N ALA A 98 1.84 1.81 42.62
CA ALA A 98 0.59 2.36 42.09
C ALA A 98 0.87 3.51 41.13
N ALA A 99 0.01 3.65 40.12
CA ALA A 99 -0.03 4.77 39.21
C ALA A 99 -1.36 5.53 39.35
N SER A 100 -1.36 6.82 39.07
CA SER A 100 -2.58 7.64 39.06
C SER A 100 -3.37 7.39 37.76
N VAL A 101 -4.69 7.40 37.89
CA VAL A 101 -5.62 7.42 36.76
C VAL A 101 -5.62 8.86 36.22
N GLU A 102 -5.28 8.99 34.94
CA GLU A 102 -5.16 10.28 34.26
C GLU A 102 -6.20 10.43 33.16
N GLN A 103 -6.50 11.67 32.77
CA GLN A 103 -7.20 11.96 31.52
C GLN A 103 -6.20 12.42 30.49
N ARG A 104 -6.27 11.81 29.32
CA ARG A 104 -5.41 12.17 28.17
C ARG A 104 -6.20 12.12 26.88
N ASP A 105 -5.72 12.89 25.92
CA ASP A 105 -6.20 12.81 24.54
C ASP A 105 -5.50 11.64 23.86
N ILE A 106 -6.29 10.68 23.37
CA ILE A 106 -5.77 9.47 22.75
C ILE A 106 -6.19 9.45 21.26
N PRO A 107 -5.24 9.36 20.31
CA PRO A 107 -5.57 9.20 18.91
C PRO A 107 -6.14 7.82 18.64
N VAL A 108 -7.25 7.76 17.91
CA VAL A 108 -7.78 6.52 17.34
C VAL A 108 -7.01 6.22 16.08
N GLN A 109 -6.23 5.14 16.09
CA GLN A 109 -5.30 4.81 15.04
C GLN A 109 -5.60 3.44 14.43
N ILE A 110 -5.32 3.31 13.14
CA ILE A 110 -5.29 2.05 12.42
C ILE A 110 -3.84 1.80 12.00
N ASN A 111 -3.30 0.66 12.41
CA ASN A 111 -1.98 0.21 12.01
C ASN A 111 -2.10 -0.75 10.84
N ALA A 112 -1.28 -0.56 9.82
CA ALA A 112 -1.24 -1.39 8.62
C ALA A 112 0.19 -1.48 8.08
N ILE A 113 0.44 -2.45 7.21
CA ILE A 113 1.67 -2.53 6.44
C ILE A 113 1.38 -1.97 5.05
N GLY A 114 2.22 -1.05 4.59
CA GLY A 114 2.11 -0.43 3.28
C GLY A 114 3.29 -0.72 2.38
N ASN A 115 3.08 -0.50 1.10
CA ASN A 115 4.11 -0.48 0.07
C ASN A 115 4.20 0.92 -0.52
N VAL A 116 5.42 1.40 -0.68
CA VAL A 116 5.70 2.69 -1.29
C VAL A 116 5.64 2.55 -2.81
N GLU A 117 4.86 3.40 -3.46
CA GLU A 117 4.69 3.43 -4.92
C GLU A 117 5.09 4.80 -5.46
N ALA A 118 5.72 4.84 -6.62
CA ALA A 118 5.95 6.11 -7.30
C ALA A 118 4.61 6.83 -7.57
N TYR A 119 4.61 8.16 -7.49
CA TYR A 119 3.41 8.96 -7.80
C TYR A 119 2.97 8.73 -9.25
N GLN A 120 3.92 8.73 -10.18
CA GLN A 120 3.75 8.33 -11.56
C GLN A 120 4.96 7.52 -12.02
N THR A 121 4.70 6.52 -12.86
CA THR A 121 5.74 5.72 -13.52
C THR A 121 5.51 5.82 -15.03
N VAL A 122 6.52 6.26 -15.76
CA VAL A 122 6.48 6.36 -17.23
C VAL A 122 7.61 5.52 -17.83
N MET A 123 7.23 4.61 -18.71
CA MET A 123 8.17 3.84 -19.53
C MET A 123 8.38 4.58 -20.84
N VAL A 124 9.50 5.29 -20.95
CA VAL A 124 9.85 6.08 -22.13
C VAL A 124 10.19 5.15 -23.29
N ARG A 125 9.51 5.34 -24.42
CA ARG A 125 9.72 4.60 -25.67
C ARG A 125 9.93 5.55 -26.83
N SER A 126 10.58 5.07 -27.89
CA SER A 126 10.63 5.80 -29.14
C SER A 126 9.29 5.74 -29.86
N GLN A 127 8.89 6.84 -30.50
CA GLN A 127 7.71 6.90 -31.38
C GLN A 127 8.06 6.69 -32.85
N VAL A 128 9.36 6.75 -33.19
CA VAL A 128 9.89 6.58 -34.55
C VAL A 128 11.04 5.59 -34.54
N ASN A 129 11.31 5.00 -35.68
CA ASN A 129 12.47 4.12 -35.87
C ASN A 129 13.73 4.94 -36.06
N GLY A 130 14.83 4.59 -35.39
CA GLY A 130 16.08 5.31 -35.60
C GLY A 130 17.20 4.80 -34.71
N GLN A 131 18.42 5.24 -35.01
CA GLN A 131 19.58 4.93 -34.19
C GLN A 131 19.74 6.00 -33.09
N ILE A 132 20.03 5.56 -31.85
CA ILE A 132 20.33 6.48 -30.74
C ILE A 132 21.69 7.13 -30.99
N GLN A 133 21.71 8.43 -31.20
CA GLN A 133 22.94 9.21 -31.40
C GLN A 133 23.46 9.82 -30.11
N LYS A 134 22.57 10.19 -29.19
CA LYS A 134 22.97 10.79 -27.90
C LYS A 134 22.06 10.32 -26.79
N VAL A 135 22.66 10.15 -25.60
CA VAL A 135 21.98 9.99 -24.31
C VAL A 135 22.43 11.16 -23.45
N LEU A 136 21.51 11.95 -22.93
CA LEU A 136 21.77 13.26 -22.32
C LEU A 136 21.48 13.30 -20.82
N PHE A 137 21.39 12.14 -20.19
CA PHE A 137 21.26 11.96 -18.75
C PHE A 137 22.09 10.75 -18.30
N ARG A 138 22.24 10.58 -16.99
CA ARG A 138 22.84 9.40 -16.36
C ARG A 138 21.77 8.62 -15.60
N GLU A 139 21.99 7.33 -15.44
CA GLU A 139 21.15 6.48 -14.58
C GLU A 139 21.10 7.04 -13.16
N GLY A 140 19.92 7.17 -12.61
CA GLY A 140 19.71 7.73 -11.29
C GLY A 140 19.63 9.26 -11.22
N ASP A 141 19.81 9.99 -12.32
CA ASP A 141 19.65 11.43 -12.35
C ASP A 141 18.19 11.86 -12.16
N ASP A 142 18.00 13.03 -11.59
CA ASP A 142 16.71 13.71 -11.60
C ASP A 142 16.54 14.46 -12.92
N VAL A 143 15.46 14.15 -13.62
CA VAL A 143 15.10 14.76 -14.89
C VAL A 143 13.85 15.61 -14.73
N ARG A 144 13.81 16.74 -15.44
CA ARG A 144 12.65 17.64 -15.44
C ARG A 144 11.73 17.31 -16.61
N LYS A 145 10.48 17.68 -16.49
CA LYS A 145 9.55 17.68 -17.60
C LYS A 145 10.13 18.47 -18.79
N ASP A 146 9.93 17.96 -19.99
CA ASP A 146 10.42 18.48 -21.28
C ASP A 146 11.95 18.49 -21.42
N GLN A 147 12.70 17.93 -20.47
CA GLN A 147 14.14 17.73 -20.59
C GLN A 147 14.45 16.66 -21.65
N LEU A 148 15.38 16.98 -22.57
CA LEU A 148 15.83 16.04 -23.60
C LEU A 148 16.63 14.89 -22.97
N LEU A 149 16.17 13.66 -23.22
CA LEU A 149 16.77 12.42 -22.70
C LEU A 149 17.59 11.72 -23.77
N PHE A 150 16.99 11.50 -24.94
CA PHE A 150 17.63 10.81 -26.06
C PHE A 150 17.47 11.62 -27.33
N GLN A 151 18.45 11.51 -28.20
CA GLN A 151 18.40 12.05 -29.54
C GLN A 151 18.68 10.93 -30.55
N LEU A 152 17.74 10.72 -31.45
CA LEU A 152 17.88 9.80 -32.57
C LEU A 152 18.57 10.47 -33.77
N ASP A 153 18.98 9.69 -34.77
CA ASP A 153 19.49 10.22 -36.01
C ASP A 153 18.40 10.99 -36.75
N LYS A 154 18.58 12.30 -36.85
CA LYS A 154 17.63 13.26 -37.46
C LYS A 154 17.73 13.31 -38.98
N ARG A 155 18.86 12.90 -39.56
CA ARG A 155 19.16 13.12 -41.00
C ARG A 155 18.08 12.56 -41.93
N PRO A 156 17.55 11.34 -41.75
CA PRO A 156 16.49 10.82 -42.62
C PRO A 156 15.20 11.68 -42.53
N PHE A 157 14.84 12.13 -41.31
CA PHE A 157 13.63 12.90 -41.06
C PHE A 157 13.77 14.34 -41.59
N GLN A 158 14.97 14.95 -41.51
CA GLN A 158 15.26 16.24 -42.10
C GLN A 158 15.14 16.20 -43.62
N ALA A 159 15.70 15.15 -44.24
CA ALA A 159 15.61 14.97 -45.70
C ALA A 159 14.14 14.82 -46.18
N GLU A 160 13.30 14.08 -45.42
CA GLU A 160 11.89 13.92 -45.78
C GLU A 160 11.11 15.24 -45.58
N LEU A 161 11.41 16.01 -44.53
CA LEU A 161 10.82 17.35 -44.33
C LEU A 161 11.23 18.30 -45.45
N GLU A 162 12.51 18.29 -45.89
CA GLU A 162 12.98 19.11 -47.01
C GLU A 162 12.30 18.73 -48.32
N LYS A 163 12.13 17.44 -48.60
CA LYS A 163 11.41 16.92 -49.76
C LYS A 163 9.96 17.36 -49.76
N ALA A 164 9.22 17.19 -48.63
CA ALA A 164 7.83 17.63 -48.50
C ALA A 164 7.71 19.17 -48.69
N THR A 165 8.65 19.93 -48.13
CA THR A 165 8.70 21.37 -48.28
C THR A 165 8.97 21.80 -49.73
N GLY A 166 9.83 21.04 -50.43
CA GLY A 166 10.10 21.26 -51.85
C GLY A 166 8.86 21.04 -52.72
N GLN A 167 8.10 19.95 -52.45
CA GLN A 167 6.86 19.68 -53.15
C GLN A 167 5.81 20.79 -52.91
N LEU A 168 5.64 21.20 -51.66
CA LEU A 168 4.73 22.30 -51.32
C LEU A 168 5.06 23.59 -52.11
N LYS A 169 6.33 23.94 -52.20
CA LYS A 169 6.75 25.14 -52.97
C LYS A 169 6.44 25.01 -54.46
N HIS A 170 6.63 23.81 -55.04
CA HIS A 170 6.26 23.55 -56.41
C HIS A 170 4.76 23.74 -56.63
N ASP A 171 3.92 23.15 -55.78
CA ASP A 171 2.47 23.20 -55.97
C ASP A 171 1.88 24.58 -55.57
N GLU A 172 2.51 25.30 -54.66
CA GLU A 172 2.18 26.73 -54.41
C GLU A 172 2.42 27.58 -55.67
N ALA A 173 3.54 27.39 -56.39
CA ALA A 173 3.80 28.12 -57.63
C ALA A 173 2.81 27.71 -58.74
N GLN A 174 2.44 26.42 -58.83
CA GLN A 174 1.44 25.94 -59.80
C GLN A 174 0.05 26.54 -59.49
N ALA A 175 -0.37 26.51 -58.20
CA ALA A 175 -1.64 27.09 -57.77
C ALA A 175 -1.74 28.61 -58.03
N GLU A 176 -0.64 29.35 -57.79
CA GLU A 176 -0.60 30.78 -58.11
C GLU A 176 -0.76 31.04 -59.62
N ASN A 177 -0.08 30.25 -60.49
CA ASN A 177 -0.22 30.34 -61.94
C ASN A 177 -1.65 30.03 -62.39
N SER A 178 -2.24 28.93 -61.93
CA SER A 178 -3.63 28.57 -62.30
C SER A 178 -4.66 29.56 -61.76
N LYS A 179 -4.43 30.16 -60.60
CA LYS A 179 -5.24 31.24 -60.05
C LYS A 179 -5.20 32.49 -60.94
N LEU A 180 -4.02 32.94 -61.35
CA LEU A 180 -3.85 34.05 -62.27
C LEU A 180 -4.51 33.78 -63.61
N GLN A 181 -4.44 32.55 -64.13
CA GLN A 181 -5.12 32.14 -65.38
C GLN A 181 -6.66 32.20 -65.17
N ALA A 182 -7.21 31.65 -64.08
CA ALA A 182 -8.61 31.68 -63.80
C ALA A 182 -9.16 33.12 -63.67
N GLU A 183 -8.43 34.02 -63.02
CA GLU A 183 -8.76 35.45 -62.91
C GLU A 183 -8.75 36.14 -64.30
N ARG A 184 -7.75 35.84 -65.10
CA ARG A 184 -7.66 36.41 -66.50
C ARG A 184 -8.84 35.91 -67.35
N TYR A 185 -9.15 34.59 -67.34
CA TYR A 185 -10.26 34.04 -68.12
C TYR A 185 -11.62 34.56 -67.61
N SER A 186 -11.75 34.74 -66.31
CA SER A 186 -12.95 35.33 -65.69
C SER A 186 -13.18 36.79 -66.16
N SER A 187 -12.11 37.58 -66.32
CA SER A 187 -12.21 38.95 -66.82
C SER A 187 -12.55 39.05 -68.35
N LEU A 188 -12.19 38.04 -69.13
CA LEU A 188 -12.48 37.95 -70.57
C LEU A 188 -13.86 37.31 -70.86
N GLU A 189 -14.46 36.62 -69.90
CA GLU A 189 -15.82 36.03 -70.00
C GLU A 189 -16.89 37.09 -70.12
N ALA A 190 -16.87 38.18 -69.31
CA ALA A 190 -17.84 39.23 -69.29
C ALA A 190 -17.98 39.93 -70.62
N PRO A 191 -16.90 40.29 -71.39
CA PRO A 191 -17.01 40.87 -72.75
C PRO A 191 -17.26 39.81 -73.84
N GLY A 192 -17.45 38.48 -73.49
CA GLY A 192 -17.78 37.46 -74.47
C GLY A 192 -16.58 36.98 -75.31
N VAL A 193 -15.33 37.26 -74.90
CA VAL A 193 -14.11 36.88 -75.62
C VAL A 193 -13.77 35.40 -75.48
N VAL A 194 -14.16 34.80 -74.32
CA VAL A 194 -14.00 33.40 -74.05
C VAL A 194 -15.36 32.71 -73.68
N SER A 195 -15.47 31.40 -73.89
CA SER A 195 -16.70 30.68 -73.52
C SER A 195 -16.79 30.47 -71.97
N HIS A 196 -18.01 30.35 -71.45
CA HIS A 196 -18.28 29.99 -70.04
C HIS A 196 -17.57 28.67 -69.64
N GLU A 197 -17.56 27.68 -70.55
CA GLU A 197 -16.92 26.41 -70.34
C GLU A 197 -15.41 26.55 -70.11
N GLN A 198 -14.74 27.40 -70.90
CA GLN A 198 -13.29 27.66 -70.76
C GLN A 198 -12.98 28.36 -69.43
N ALA A 199 -13.80 29.34 -69.04
CA ALA A 199 -13.67 30.04 -67.78
C ALA A 199 -13.87 29.09 -66.58
N ASP A 200 -14.88 28.23 -66.66
CA ASP A 200 -15.14 27.22 -65.60
C ASP A 200 -14.08 26.14 -65.47
N GLN A 201 -13.48 25.72 -66.61
CA GLN A 201 -12.32 24.82 -66.60
C GLN A 201 -11.14 25.44 -65.82
N MET A 202 -10.81 26.71 -66.08
CA MET A 202 -9.69 27.40 -65.37
C MET A 202 -9.99 27.59 -63.88
N ARG A 203 -11.25 27.93 -63.54
CA ARG A 203 -11.69 28.02 -62.11
C ARG A 203 -11.57 26.70 -61.42
N THR A 204 -11.97 25.61 -62.08
CA THR A 204 -11.92 24.25 -61.53
C THR A 204 -10.48 23.81 -61.34
N GLN A 205 -9.59 24.08 -62.35
CA GLN A 205 -8.15 23.81 -62.24
C GLN A 205 -7.52 24.56 -61.08
N ALA A 206 -7.80 25.85 -60.93
CA ALA A 206 -7.29 26.65 -59.81
C ALA A 206 -7.75 26.13 -58.44
N LYS A 207 -9.00 25.65 -58.33
CA LYS A 207 -9.49 25.03 -57.10
C LYS A 207 -8.79 23.69 -56.85
N ALA A 208 -8.53 22.88 -57.88
CA ALA A 208 -7.81 21.61 -57.76
C ALA A 208 -6.39 21.82 -57.25
N ASP A 209 -5.65 22.77 -57.87
CA ASP A 209 -4.28 23.11 -57.49
C ASP A 209 -4.21 23.72 -56.06
N ALA A 210 -5.15 24.58 -55.72
CA ALA A 210 -5.28 25.08 -54.34
C ALA A 210 -5.53 23.98 -53.31
N SER A 211 -6.28 22.93 -53.70
CA SER A 211 -6.52 21.75 -52.84
C SER A 211 -5.24 20.91 -52.69
N ALA A 212 -4.43 20.78 -53.74
CA ALA A 212 -3.12 20.11 -53.68
C ALA A 212 -2.17 20.79 -52.69
N VAL A 213 -2.09 22.13 -52.70
CA VAL A 213 -1.33 22.92 -51.71
C VAL A 213 -1.81 22.61 -50.29
N GLY A 214 -3.13 22.44 -50.09
CA GLY A 214 -3.66 22.03 -48.76
C GLY A 214 -3.16 20.66 -48.32
N ALA A 215 -3.12 19.68 -49.23
CA ALA A 215 -2.61 18.34 -48.95
C ALA A 215 -1.09 18.35 -48.64
N ASP A 216 -0.32 19.14 -49.41
CA ASP A 216 1.13 19.25 -49.18
C ASP A 216 1.47 19.94 -47.87
N LYS A 217 0.71 20.97 -47.44
CA LYS A 217 0.84 21.57 -46.12
C LYS A 217 0.68 20.53 -45.02
N ALA A 218 -0.31 19.64 -45.15
CA ALA A 218 -0.50 18.53 -44.19
C ALA A 218 0.67 17.53 -44.22
N ALA A 219 1.25 17.24 -45.40
CA ALA A 219 2.43 16.39 -45.55
C ALA A 219 3.68 17.02 -44.88
N VAL A 220 3.90 18.30 -45.01
CA VAL A 220 4.99 19.02 -44.33
C VAL A 220 4.82 18.96 -42.79
N GLU A 221 3.61 19.18 -42.28
CA GLU A 221 3.36 19.06 -40.85
C GLU A 221 3.55 17.62 -40.34
N ALA A 222 3.15 16.61 -41.12
CA ALA A 222 3.40 15.21 -40.76
C ALA A 222 4.91 14.90 -40.67
N ALA A 223 5.71 15.38 -41.67
CA ALA A 223 7.16 15.23 -41.66
C ALA A 223 7.82 15.97 -40.51
N ARG A 224 7.32 17.17 -40.15
CA ARG A 224 7.77 17.95 -38.98
C ARG A 224 7.53 17.22 -37.67
N VAL A 225 6.35 16.63 -37.48
CA VAL A 225 6.03 15.84 -36.28
C VAL A 225 6.94 14.60 -36.18
N GLN A 226 7.23 13.93 -37.30
CA GLN A 226 8.17 12.80 -37.31
C GLN A 226 9.58 13.24 -36.89
N LEU A 227 10.03 14.38 -37.36
CA LEU A 227 11.32 14.96 -36.93
C LEU A 227 11.31 15.32 -35.43
N LEU A 228 10.21 15.88 -34.91
CA LEU A 228 10.08 16.19 -33.48
C LEU A 228 10.23 14.94 -32.61
N TYR A 229 9.68 13.80 -33.04
CA TYR A 229 9.76 12.53 -32.30
C TYR A 229 11.18 11.94 -32.25
N THR A 230 12.14 12.48 -32.98
CA THR A 230 13.56 12.10 -32.85
C THR A 230 14.20 12.65 -31.58
N ASP A 231 13.65 13.72 -31.00
CA ASP A 231 14.03 14.24 -29.70
C ASP A 231 13.10 13.69 -28.64
N ILE A 232 13.59 12.70 -27.87
CA ILE A 232 12.80 12.04 -26.85
C ILE A 232 12.99 12.77 -25.53
N VAL A 233 11.93 13.41 -25.05
CA VAL A 233 11.92 14.23 -23.84
C VAL A 233 11.20 13.52 -22.69
N SER A 234 11.46 13.97 -21.46
CA SER A 234 10.74 13.50 -20.27
C SER A 234 9.34 14.11 -20.23
N PRO A 235 8.27 13.32 -20.09
CA PRO A 235 6.91 13.85 -19.95
C PRO A 235 6.60 14.35 -18.53
N ILE A 236 7.42 14.03 -17.53
CA ILE A 236 7.22 14.34 -16.11
C ILE A 236 8.54 14.72 -15.42
N ASP A 237 8.43 15.38 -14.28
CA ASP A 237 9.54 15.50 -13.33
C ASP A 237 9.72 14.17 -12.62
N ALA A 238 10.87 13.51 -12.78
CA ALA A 238 11.07 12.17 -12.26
C ALA A 238 12.56 11.85 -12.05
N ARG A 239 12.80 10.72 -11.41
CA ARG A 239 14.13 10.11 -11.33
C ARG A 239 14.26 9.04 -12.41
N ALA A 240 15.33 9.11 -13.18
CA ALA A 240 15.63 8.14 -14.22
C ALA A 240 16.11 6.81 -13.62
N GLY A 241 15.53 5.72 -14.11
CA GLY A 241 15.97 4.36 -13.78
C GLY A 241 17.15 3.92 -14.63
N VAL A 242 17.29 2.59 -14.76
CA VAL A 242 18.33 1.94 -15.55
C VAL A 242 18.08 2.17 -17.05
N LEU A 243 19.16 2.40 -17.80
CA LEU A 243 19.15 2.52 -19.26
C LEU A 243 19.04 1.12 -19.88
N MET A 244 17.93 0.85 -20.57
CA MET A 244 17.69 -0.48 -21.16
C MET A 244 18.32 -0.61 -22.54
N ILE A 245 18.55 0.49 -23.26
CA ILE A 245 19.10 0.49 -24.62
C ILE A 245 20.22 1.54 -24.71
N ASN A 246 21.41 1.11 -25.11
CA ASN A 246 22.60 1.94 -25.15
C ASN A 246 22.74 2.78 -26.42
N LEU A 247 23.64 3.76 -26.36
CA LEU A 247 24.07 4.59 -27.49
C LEU A 247 24.49 3.71 -28.68
N GLY A 248 24.10 4.12 -29.89
CA GLY A 248 24.44 3.42 -31.14
C GLY A 248 23.46 2.30 -31.52
N ASN A 249 22.59 1.87 -30.62
CA ASN A 249 21.58 0.85 -30.95
C ASN A 249 20.45 1.44 -31.80
N LEU A 250 19.90 0.57 -32.66
CA LEU A 250 18.70 0.85 -33.42
C LEU A 250 17.46 0.58 -32.57
N VAL A 251 16.53 1.53 -32.52
CA VAL A 251 15.24 1.40 -31.85
C VAL A 251 14.11 1.42 -32.85
N LYS A 252 13.03 0.71 -32.55
CA LYS A 252 11.79 0.75 -33.32
C LYS A 252 10.69 1.48 -32.53
N ALA A 253 9.74 2.01 -33.29
CA ALA A 253 8.59 2.67 -32.68
C ALA A 253 7.80 1.72 -31.78
N ASN A 254 7.53 2.15 -30.55
CA ASN A 254 6.78 1.41 -29.53
C ASN A 254 7.30 0.01 -29.19
N ASP A 255 8.57 -0.28 -29.48
CA ASP A 255 9.19 -1.59 -29.24
C ASP A 255 9.47 -1.85 -27.77
N THR A 256 9.75 -3.11 -27.45
CA THR A 256 10.23 -3.60 -26.15
C THR A 256 11.67 -4.11 -26.27
N PRO A 257 12.54 -3.82 -25.30
CA PRO A 257 12.29 -3.09 -24.05
C PRO A 257 12.12 -1.57 -24.26
N TYR A 258 11.59 -0.88 -23.24
CA TYR A 258 11.56 0.60 -23.20
C TYR A 258 12.99 1.14 -23.08
N LEU A 259 13.18 2.44 -23.34
CA LEU A 259 14.50 3.10 -23.27
C LEU A 259 14.96 3.31 -21.83
N VAL A 260 14.07 3.89 -21.02
CA VAL A 260 14.27 4.18 -19.59
C VAL A 260 12.93 4.22 -18.90
N GLN A 261 12.88 3.80 -17.63
CA GLN A 261 11.75 4.00 -16.73
C GLN A 261 11.97 5.26 -15.91
N LEU A 262 10.99 6.13 -15.88
CA LEU A 262 10.97 7.34 -15.08
C LEU A 262 9.99 7.16 -13.93
N ASN A 263 10.44 7.35 -12.69
CA ASN A 263 9.62 7.28 -11.48
C ASN A 263 9.57 8.65 -10.81
N GLN A 264 8.37 9.20 -10.67
CA GLN A 264 8.18 10.39 -9.86
C GLN A 264 8.19 9.99 -8.38
N VAL A 265 9.22 10.43 -7.66
CA VAL A 265 9.47 10.07 -6.26
C VAL A 265 9.11 11.18 -5.27
N SER A 266 8.79 12.39 -5.75
CA SER A 266 8.31 13.52 -4.96
C SER A 266 7.22 14.24 -5.77
N PRO A 267 5.96 14.27 -5.31
CA PRO A 267 5.42 13.46 -4.20
C PRO A 267 5.48 11.96 -4.46
N ILE A 268 5.10 11.15 -3.44
CA ILE A 268 5.11 9.68 -3.51
C ILE A 268 3.85 9.11 -2.85
N TYR A 269 3.43 7.92 -3.25
CA TYR A 269 2.32 7.21 -2.66
C TYR A 269 2.80 6.13 -1.67
N VAL A 270 1.99 5.91 -0.66
CA VAL A 270 2.03 4.69 0.15
C VAL A 270 0.66 4.03 0.06
N THR A 271 0.62 2.83 -0.51
CA THR A 271 -0.58 2.01 -0.62
C THR A 271 -0.56 0.98 0.50
N TYR A 272 -1.65 0.87 1.25
CA TYR A 272 -1.79 -0.07 2.36
C TYR A 272 -3.20 -0.63 2.44
N SER A 273 -3.33 -1.83 3.01
CA SER A 273 -4.61 -2.54 3.11
C SER A 273 -5.10 -2.57 4.55
N VAL A 274 -6.41 -2.40 4.71
CA VAL A 274 -7.10 -2.35 6.02
C VAL A 274 -8.28 -3.32 5.98
N PRO A 275 -8.58 -4.06 7.07
CA PRO A 275 -9.73 -4.96 7.14
C PRO A 275 -11.07 -4.24 6.93
N GLU A 276 -12.02 -4.88 6.23
CA GLU A 276 -13.37 -4.36 5.94
C GLU A 276 -14.10 -3.87 7.20
N ALA A 277 -13.91 -4.55 8.33
CA ALA A 277 -14.52 -4.16 9.59
C ALA A 277 -14.24 -2.70 10.02
N GLN A 278 -13.17 -2.09 9.49
CA GLN A 278 -12.78 -0.70 9.77
C GLN A 278 -13.26 0.29 8.69
N LEU A 279 -13.87 -0.20 7.61
CA LEU A 279 -14.29 0.63 6.47
C LEU A 279 -15.25 1.76 6.89
N ASP A 280 -16.25 1.43 7.69
CA ASP A 280 -17.22 2.43 8.15
C ASP A 280 -16.58 3.51 9.03
N ALA A 281 -15.60 3.14 9.86
CA ALA A 281 -14.86 4.09 10.67
C ALA A 281 -14.02 5.03 9.81
N VAL A 282 -13.30 4.48 8.82
CA VAL A 282 -12.52 5.28 7.86
C VAL A 282 -13.42 6.20 7.05
N ARG A 283 -14.53 5.69 6.48
CA ARG A 283 -15.46 6.48 5.65
C ARG A 283 -16.11 7.64 6.41
N ARG A 284 -16.49 7.43 7.66
CA ARG A 284 -17.10 8.51 8.48
C ARG A 284 -16.16 9.68 8.72
N HIS A 285 -14.86 9.43 8.80
CA HIS A 285 -13.86 10.47 9.05
C HIS A 285 -13.14 10.93 7.77
N PHE A 286 -13.41 10.28 6.65
CA PHE A 286 -12.72 10.57 5.40
C PHE A 286 -13.19 11.89 4.79
N SER A 287 -12.24 12.79 4.64
CA SER A 287 -12.26 13.90 3.68
C SER A 287 -10.90 13.94 3.00
N PRO A 288 -10.83 14.04 1.67
CA PRO A 288 -9.56 13.97 0.96
C PRO A 288 -8.52 14.94 1.53
N GLY A 289 -7.36 14.40 1.93
CA GLY A 289 -6.26 15.19 2.48
C GLY A 289 -6.42 15.68 3.92
N GLN A 290 -7.46 15.29 4.66
CA GLN A 290 -7.63 15.67 6.08
C GLN A 290 -7.02 14.65 7.04
N LEU A 291 -7.19 13.35 6.77
CA LEU A 291 -6.66 12.31 7.65
C LEU A 291 -5.14 12.20 7.51
N LYS A 292 -4.48 12.29 8.65
CA LYS A 292 -3.03 12.19 8.74
C LYS A 292 -2.60 10.73 8.67
N VAL A 293 -1.59 10.47 7.87
CA VAL A 293 -0.96 9.16 7.70
C VAL A 293 0.51 9.29 8.04
N LEU A 294 1.00 8.42 8.90
CA LEU A 294 2.42 8.31 9.23
C LEU A 294 2.97 7.04 8.58
N ALA A 295 4.11 7.12 7.94
CA ALA A 295 4.81 5.99 7.36
C ALA A 295 6.20 5.86 7.98
N TYR A 296 6.48 4.70 8.53
CA TYR A 296 7.75 4.36 9.16
C TYR A 296 8.48 3.33 8.31
N PRO A 297 9.63 3.63 7.75
CA PRO A 297 10.49 2.62 7.14
C PRO A 297 10.79 1.49 8.11
N LYS A 298 10.81 0.26 7.63
CA LYS A 298 10.98 -0.92 8.46
C LYS A 298 12.24 -0.81 9.35
N GLY A 299 12.03 -1.01 10.65
CA GLY A 299 13.09 -0.88 11.68
C GLY A 299 13.25 0.52 12.27
N GLN A 300 12.46 1.51 11.82
CA GLN A 300 12.36 2.82 12.45
C GLN A 300 11.03 2.94 13.20
N THR A 301 11.10 3.35 14.47
CA THR A 301 9.90 3.56 15.32
C THR A 301 9.69 5.02 15.68
N SER A 302 10.64 5.87 15.33
CA SER A 302 10.61 7.31 15.56
C SER A 302 10.80 8.05 14.25
N ASP A 303 10.24 9.25 14.14
CA ASP A 303 10.40 10.15 13.00
C ASP A 303 9.81 9.61 11.68
N GLY A 304 8.54 9.15 11.73
CA GLY A 304 7.81 8.71 10.54
C GLY A 304 7.55 9.84 9.56
N ALA A 305 7.62 9.52 8.27
CA ALA A 305 7.21 10.44 7.22
C ALA A 305 5.72 10.79 7.39
N VAL A 306 5.38 12.08 7.25
CA VAL A 306 4.00 12.56 7.39
C VAL A 306 3.38 12.72 6.02
N GLY A 307 2.24 12.07 5.83
CA GLY A 307 1.42 12.19 4.63
C GLY A 307 -0.05 12.36 4.96
N ARG A 308 -0.88 12.32 3.94
CA ARG A 308 -2.33 12.48 4.04
C ARG A 308 -3.05 11.40 3.24
N LEU A 309 -4.14 10.87 3.78
CA LEU A 309 -5.00 9.94 3.06
C LEU A 309 -5.70 10.68 1.92
N THR A 310 -5.47 10.24 0.68
CA THR A 310 -6.03 10.89 -0.51
C THR A 310 -7.01 10.01 -1.26
N PHE A 311 -6.94 8.69 -1.06
CA PHE A 311 -7.77 7.75 -1.82
C PHE A 311 -8.19 6.55 -0.98
N ILE A 312 -9.44 6.16 -1.13
CA ILE A 312 -10.02 4.90 -0.64
C ILE A 312 -10.47 4.13 -1.88
N ASP A 313 -10.05 2.89 -1.99
CA ASP A 313 -10.49 2.01 -3.08
C ASP A 313 -12.00 1.77 -3.02
N ASN A 314 -12.63 1.62 -4.18
CA ASN A 314 -14.08 1.41 -4.32
C ASN A 314 -14.50 -0.05 -4.12
N GLY A 315 -13.54 -0.97 -3.99
CA GLY A 315 -13.76 -2.40 -3.82
C GLY A 315 -13.06 -2.97 -2.59
N VAL A 316 -13.67 -4.03 -2.03
CA VAL A 316 -13.04 -4.91 -1.05
C VAL A 316 -12.53 -6.14 -1.79
N ASP A 317 -11.29 -6.53 -1.56
CA ASP A 317 -10.74 -7.78 -2.05
C ASP A 317 -11.44 -8.95 -1.36
N THR A 318 -12.27 -9.67 -2.08
CA THR A 318 -13.08 -10.79 -1.56
C THR A 318 -12.25 -11.98 -1.07
N THR A 319 -11.00 -12.07 -1.47
CA THR A 319 -10.09 -13.15 -1.06
C THR A 319 -9.49 -12.88 0.32
N THR A 320 -9.18 -11.62 0.61
CA THR A 320 -8.50 -11.21 1.85
C THR A 320 -9.42 -10.48 2.83
N GLY A 321 -10.60 -10.02 2.41
CA GLY A 321 -11.50 -9.19 3.20
C GLY A 321 -10.90 -7.81 3.53
N MET A 322 -10.00 -7.31 2.67
CA MET A 322 -9.32 -6.04 2.88
C MET A 322 -9.67 -5.04 1.79
N PHE A 323 -9.65 -3.76 2.12
CA PHE A 323 -9.75 -2.67 1.15
C PHE A 323 -8.45 -1.85 1.15
N LYS A 324 -8.14 -1.28 -0.02
CA LYS A 324 -6.91 -0.53 -0.21
C LYS A 324 -7.12 0.96 0.08
N LEU A 325 -6.14 1.54 0.73
CA LEU A 325 -6.03 2.96 0.98
C LEU A 325 -4.72 3.48 0.37
N LYS A 326 -4.74 4.75 -0.05
CA LYS A 326 -3.54 5.37 -0.59
C LYS A 326 -3.32 6.73 0.08
N GLY A 327 -2.17 6.88 0.69
CA GLY A 327 -1.69 8.13 1.27
C GLY A 327 -0.68 8.81 0.35
N THR A 328 -0.75 10.14 0.26
CA THR A 328 0.21 10.97 -0.47
C THR A 328 1.20 11.61 0.51
N PHE A 329 2.48 11.51 0.20
CA PHE A 329 3.60 12.04 0.97
C PHE A 329 4.42 12.96 0.07
N GLN A 330 4.88 14.11 0.56
CA GLN A 330 5.70 15.03 -0.22
C GLN A 330 7.08 14.47 -0.54
N ASN A 331 7.67 13.76 0.43
CA ASN A 331 8.93 13.03 0.28
C ASN A 331 10.09 13.90 -0.26
N GLU A 332 10.18 15.15 0.20
CA GLU A 332 11.26 16.07 -0.21
C GLU A 332 12.64 15.59 0.24
N ASP A 333 12.68 14.93 1.40
CA ASP A 333 13.86 14.31 1.99
C ASP A 333 14.20 12.94 1.39
N ARG A 334 13.36 12.42 0.49
CA ARG A 334 13.53 11.13 -0.22
C ARG A 334 13.75 9.92 0.68
N ARG A 335 13.20 9.94 1.89
CA ARG A 335 13.26 8.81 2.82
C ARG A 335 12.42 7.62 2.39
N LEU A 336 11.34 7.87 1.65
CA LEU A 336 10.48 6.84 1.08
C LEU A 336 10.95 6.51 -0.35
N TRP A 337 11.17 5.22 -0.60
CA TRP A 337 11.65 4.74 -1.89
C TRP A 337 10.64 3.78 -2.53
N PRO A 338 10.33 3.90 -3.84
CA PRO A 338 9.40 2.99 -4.52
C PRO A 338 9.79 1.53 -4.34
N GLY A 339 8.80 0.68 -3.99
CA GLY A 339 9.00 -0.74 -3.69
C GLY A 339 9.33 -1.05 -2.24
N GLN A 340 9.55 -0.05 -1.39
CA GLN A 340 9.86 -0.23 0.02
C GLN A 340 8.59 -0.57 0.83
N PHE A 341 8.71 -1.51 1.78
CA PHE A 341 7.67 -1.76 2.78
C PHE A 341 7.83 -0.82 3.97
N VAL A 342 6.70 -0.30 4.44
CA VAL A 342 6.62 0.64 5.55
C VAL A 342 5.51 0.24 6.52
N ASP A 343 5.71 0.52 7.80
CA ASP A 343 4.65 0.46 8.80
C ASP A 343 3.84 1.75 8.73
N VAL A 344 2.53 1.63 8.56
CA VAL A 344 1.62 2.77 8.35
C VAL A 344 0.72 2.93 9.55
N VAL A 345 0.61 4.16 10.04
CA VAL A 345 -0.34 4.55 11.09
C VAL A 345 -1.29 5.60 10.51
N LEU A 346 -2.56 5.23 10.37
CA LEU A 346 -3.63 6.14 9.97
C LEU A 346 -4.31 6.69 11.22
N GLU A 347 -4.27 8.00 11.42
CA GLU A 347 -4.96 8.71 12.50
C GLU A 347 -6.37 9.09 12.04
N LEU A 348 -7.41 8.47 12.63
CA LEU A 348 -8.80 8.74 12.28
C LEU A 348 -9.35 9.96 13.00
N SER A 349 -9.16 10.00 14.34
CA SER A 349 -9.66 11.04 15.22
C SER A 349 -8.89 11.04 16.53
N THR A 350 -9.08 12.07 17.33
CA THR A 350 -8.54 12.12 18.70
C THR A 350 -9.71 12.10 19.68
N GLN A 351 -9.76 11.07 20.53
CA GLN A 351 -10.68 11.02 21.65
C GLN A 351 -10.13 11.92 22.77
N LYS A 352 -10.86 12.98 23.09
CA LYS A 352 -10.44 13.96 24.09
C LYS A 352 -10.85 13.53 25.51
N ASN A 353 -10.00 13.82 26.48
CA ASN A 353 -10.28 13.64 27.91
C ASN A 353 -10.70 12.21 28.29
N VAL A 354 -10.12 11.18 27.66
CA VAL A 354 -10.42 9.80 28.03
C VAL A 354 -9.61 9.36 29.25
N THR A 355 -10.25 8.59 30.11
CA THR A 355 -9.62 8.01 31.30
C THR A 355 -8.65 6.92 30.88
N VAL A 356 -7.39 7.04 31.27
CA VAL A 356 -6.34 6.07 30.92
C VAL A 356 -5.62 5.56 32.15
N VAL A 357 -5.22 4.29 32.07
CA VAL A 357 -4.38 3.62 33.07
C VAL A 357 -3.24 2.87 32.35
N PRO A 358 -2.09 2.66 33.03
CA PRO A 358 -1.08 1.78 32.49
C PRO A 358 -1.64 0.39 32.20
N THR A 359 -1.39 -0.18 31.03
CA THR A 359 -1.93 -1.49 30.62
C THR A 359 -1.61 -2.59 31.64
N LYS A 360 -0.47 -2.50 32.32
CA LYS A 360 -0.08 -3.43 33.39
C LYS A 360 -1.01 -3.42 34.60
N ALA A 361 -1.85 -2.40 34.80
CA ALA A 361 -2.80 -2.35 35.91
C ALA A 361 -4.04 -3.21 35.70
N ILE A 362 -4.37 -3.54 34.44
CA ILE A 362 -5.55 -4.34 34.10
C ILE A 362 -5.24 -5.82 34.23
N LEU A 363 -6.10 -6.52 34.94
CA LEU A 363 -6.03 -7.95 35.20
C LEU A 363 -7.27 -8.63 34.60
N ASN A 364 -7.09 -9.83 34.07
CA ASN A 364 -8.16 -10.68 33.56
C ASN A 364 -8.59 -11.66 34.64
N GLY A 365 -9.86 -11.62 35.03
CA GLY A 365 -10.48 -12.54 36.01
C GLY A 365 -11.59 -13.37 35.39
N GLN A 366 -12.19 -14.25 36.16
CA GLN A 366 -13.33 -15.11 35.72
C GLN A 366 -14.57 -14.28 35.34
N GLN A 367 -14.72 -13.07 35.94
CA GLN A 367 -15.87 -12.19 35.73
C GLN A 367 -15.56 -11.06 34.75
N GLY A 368 -14.41 -11.10 34.07
CA GLY A 368 -13.95 -10.06 33.15
C GLY A 368 -12.72 -9.31 33.65
N GLU A 369 -12.46 -8.15 33.02
CA GLU A 369 -11.34 -7.29 33.36
C GLU A 369 -11.58 -6.52 34.65
N TYR A 370 -10.56 -6.43 35.50
CA TYR A 370 -10.61 -5.69 36.75
C TYR A 370 -9.26 -5.03 37.07
N VAL A 371 -9.30 -4.07 38.00
CA VAL A 371 -8.12 -3.42 38.54
C VAL A 371 -8.17 -3.39 40.06
N TYR A 372 -7.00 -3.29 40.70
CA TYR A 372 -6.94 -2.98 42.14
C TYR A 372 -6.78 -1.48 42.32
N VAL A 373 -7.77 -0.85 42.94
CA VAL A 373 -7.75 0.56 43.35
C VAL A 373 -7.29 0.68 44.80
N VAL A 374 -6.38 1.59 45.06
CA VAL A 374 -5.92 1.89 46.43
C VAL A 374 -6.86 2.91 47.06
N ARG A 375 -7.61 2.48 48.09
CA ARG A 375 -8.49 3.40 48.91
C ARG A 375 -7.67 4.30 49.80
N ALA A 376 -8.30 5.35 50.33
CA ALA A 376 -7.67 6.30 51.24
C ALA A 376 -7.14 5.67 52.55
N ASN A 377 -7.73 4.56 53.01
CA ASN A 377 -7.30 3.76 54.16
C ASN A 377 -6.15 2.77 53.84
N SER A 378 -5.52 2.89 52.70
CA SER A 378 -4.45 1.99 52.21
C SER A 378 -4.89 0.55 52.06
N THR A 379 -6.15 0.27 51.71
CA THR A 379 -6.63 -1.07 51.32
C THR A 379 -6.84 -1.16 49.82
N ALA A 380 -6.67 -2.34 49.25
CA ALA A 380 -6.88 -2.59 47.85
C ALA A 380 -8.32 -3.04 47.57
N GLU A 381 -9.01 -2.33 46.70
CA GLU A 381 -10.35 -2.68 46.24
C GLU A 381 -10.25 -3.32 44.85
N SER A 382 -10.80 -4.53 44.69
CA SER A 382 -10.97 -5.08 43.33
C SER A 382 -12.20 -4.48 42.70
N ARG A 383 -11.99 -3.80 41.55
CA ARG A 383 -13.07 -3.09 40.84
C ARG A 383 -13.12 -3.55 39.39
N PRO A 384 -14.28 -4.02 38.89
CA PRO A 384 -14.43 -4.36 37.48
C PRO A 384 -14.31 -3.10 36.63
N VAL A 385 -13.69 -3.21 35.46
CA VAL A 385 -13.51 -2.13 34.50
C VAL A 385 -13.88 -2.61 33.10
N LYS A 386 -14.23 -1.64 32.24
CA LYS A 386 -14.42 -1.91 30.80
C LYS A 386 -13.33 -1.20 30.03
N SER A 387 -12.45 -1.96 29.39
CA SER A 387 -11.46 -1.39 28.48
C SER A 387 -12.11 -1.04 27.14
N ALA A 388 -11.68 0.08 26.54
CA ALA A 388 -12.15 0.59 25.25
C ALA A 388 -11.03 0.59 24.18
N GLY A 389 -9.86 0.06 24.51
CA GLY A 389 -8.72 -0.03 23.61
C GLY A 389 -7.40 0.30 24.31
N ALA A 390 -6.30 -0.08 23.68
CA ALA A 390 -4.96 0.20 24.16
C ALA A 390 -4.23 1.16 23.22
N TYR A 391 -3.45 2.07 23.79
CA TYR A 391 -2.57 2.96 23.06
C TYR A 391 -1.20 2.98 23.72
N GLN A 392 -0.18 2.50 23.04
CA GLN A 392 1.16 2.30 23.60
C GLN A 392 1.13 1.43 24.89
N ASN A 393 1.55 2.02 26.02
CA ASN A 393 1.56 1.36 27.32
C ASN A 393 0.34 1.73 28.20
N LEU A 394 -0.66 2.42 27.63
CA LEU A 394 -1.86 2.86 28.29
C LEU A 394 -3.08 2.13 27.75
N THR A 395 -4.06 1.85 28.61
CA THR A 395 -5.36 1.34 28.20
C THR A 395 -6.43 2.36 28.57
N VAL A 396 -7.29 2.64 27.61
CA VAL A 396 -8.46 3.50 27.78
C VAL A 396 -9.51 2.72 28.54
N VAL A 397 -10.02 3.29 29.63
CA VAL A 397 -11.09 2.72 30.45
C VAL A 397 -12.35 3.56 30.27
N SER A 398 -13.41 2.93 29.76
CA SER A 398 -14.70 3.59 29.52
C SER A 398 -15.56 3.65 30.78
N ASP A 399 -15.41 2.71 31.72
CA ASP A 399 -16.22 2.64 32.95
C ASP A 399 -15.45 1.95 34.07
N GLY A 400 -15.76 2.36 35.32
CA GLY A 400 -15.22 1.75 36.52
C GLY A 400 -14.15 2.55 37.26
N LEU A 401 -13.58 3.62 36.68
CA LEU A 401 -12.53 4.43 37.31
C LEU A 401 -12.81 5.93 37.25
N LYS A 402 -12.34 6.64 38.25
CA LYS A 402 -12.38 8.12 38.33
C LYS A 402 -10.99 8.70 38.23
N THR A 403 -10.88 9.87 37.61
CA THR A 403 -9.61 10.60 37.52
C THR A 403 -9.05 10.90 38.91
N GLY A 404 -7.75 10.70 39.09
CA GLY A 404 -7.05 10.91 40.37
C GLY A 404 -7.03 9.68 41.28
N GLU A 405 -7.79 8.63 41.03
CA GLU A 405 -7.66 7.36 41.73
C GLU A 405 -6.29 6.71 41.49
N ARG A 406 -5.79 5.91 42.41
CA ARG A 406 -4.53 5.20 42.28
C ARG A 406 -4.79 3.73 42.01
N VAL A 407 -4.26 3.18 40.91
CA VAL A 407 -4.36 1.78 40.52
C VAL A 407 -3.03 1.07 40.70
N ILE A 408 -3.06 -0.18 41.14
CA ILE A 408 -1.85 -0.97 41.35
C ILE A 408 -1.33 -1.46 40.01
N VAL A 409 -0.06 -1.19 39.70
CA VAL A 409 0.61 -1.57 38.43
C VAL A 409 1.66 -2.66 38.63
N ASN A 410 2.10 -2.89 39.88
CA ASN A 410 3.02 -3.99 40.21
C ASN A 410 2.73 -4.51 41.61
N GLY A 411 2.91 -5.82 41.83
CA GLY A 411 2.62 -6.49 43.10
C GLY A 411 1.21 -7.08 43.18
N GLN A 412 0.38 -6.97 42.14
CA GLN A 412 -1.04 -7.40 42.11
C GLN A 412 -1.25 -8.86 42.47
N LEU A 413 -0.33 -9.76 42.11
CA LEU A 413 -0.42 -11.19 42.37
C LEU A 413 -0.39 -11.55 43.87
N ARG A 414 0.05 -10.64 44.73
CA ARG A 414 0.12 -10.80 46.18
C ARG A 414 -1.02 -10.13 46.93
N VAL A 415 -1.85 -9.36 46.19
CA VAL A 415 -2.93 -8.57 46.76
C VAL A 415 -4.22 -9.35 46.68
N SER A 416 -4.92 -9.44 47.83
CA SER A 416 -6.30 -9.93 47.89
C SER A 416 -7.25 -8.72 48.04
N PRO A 417 -8.54 -8.85 47.70
CA PRO A 417 -9.51 -7.81 48.00
C PRO A 417 -9.46 -7.43 49.50
N ASP A 418 -9.53 -6.12 49.80
CA ASP A 418 -9.47 -5.53 51.14
C ASP A 418 -8.13 -5.70 51.90
N ALA A 419 -7.08 -6.22 51.24
CA ALA A 419 -5.76 -6.33 51.86
C ALA A 419 -5.13 -4.95 52.06
N LYS A 420 -4.42 -4.77 53.19
CA LYS A 420 -3.62 -3.57 53.45
C LYS A 420 -2.42 -3.56 52.48
N VAL A 421 -2.22 -2.45 51.79
CA VAL A 421 -1.12 -2.26 50.85
C VAL A 421 -0.21 -1.10 51.29
N ASN A 422 1.10 -1.29 51.05
CA ASN A 422 2.07 -0.24 51.23
C ASN A 422 2.47 0.26 49.86
N VAL A 423 2.00 1.45 49.48
CA VAL A 423 2.28 2.04 48.18
C VAL A 423 3.69 2.58 48.16
N GLN A 424 4.56 1.93 47.41
CA GLN A 424 5.88 2.45 47.10
C GLN A 424 5.76 3.39 45.88
N SER A 425 6.31 4.60 46.01
CA SER A 425 6.41 5.52 44.85
C SER A 425 7.27 4.85 43.78
N ALA A 426 6.75 4.76 42.55
CA ALA A 426 7.58 4.46 41.42
C ALA A 426 8.62 5.58 41.29
N THR A 427 9.83 5.37 41.75
CA THR A 427 10.95 6.19 41.32
C THR A 427 11.01 6.04 39.80
N PRO A 428 11.02 7.12 39.01
CA PRO A 428 11.16 7.01 37.57
C PRO A 428 12.61 6.60 37.25
N GLY A 429 12.86 5.29 37.43
CA GLY A 429 14.10 4.62 37.04
C GLY A 429 13.95 4.17 35.60
N VAL A 430 14.38 4.99 34.69
CA VAL A 430 14.80 4.61 33.35
C VAL A 430 15.95 3.59 33.51
N GLN A 431 15.63 2.33 33.43
CA GLN A 431 16.61 1.32 33.00
C GLN A 431 16.33 1.01 31.54
N ALA A 432 16.94 1.81 30.66
CA ALA A 432 17.37 1.31 29.37
C ALA A 432 18.36 0.18 29.67
N ASP A 433 17.98 -1.02 29.32
CA ASP A 433 18.83 -2.21 29.36
C ASP A 433 19.98 -2.00 28.36
N LYS A 434 21.09 -1.49 28.87
CA LYS A 434 22.38 -1.48 28.21
C LYS A 434 23.13 -2.75 28.65
N THR A 435 22.76 -3.88 28.12
CA THR A 435 23.60 -5.08 28.19
C THR A 435 23.95 -5.50 26.77
N GLY A 436 25.16 -5.23 26.39
CA GLY A 436 25.70 -5.76 25.13
C GLY A 436 26.91 -5.02 24.61
N THR A 437 27.92 -4.76 25.48
CA THR A 437 29.26 -4.46 24.94
C THR A 437 30.26 -5.19 25.79
N GLY A 438 30.53 -6.41 25.42
CA GLY A 438 31.69 -7.19 25.80
C GLY A 438 32.71 -7.15 24.64
N ALA A 439 33.64 -6.25 24.74
CA ALA A 439 34.83 -6.22 23.89
C ALA A 439 35.76 -7.37 24.24
N THR A 440 36.35 -7.98 23.22
CA THR A 440 37.71 -8.55 23.16
C THR A 440 37.91 -8.72 21.67
N GLY A 441 38.82 -8.10 21.01
CA GLY A 441 40.25 -7.99 21.19
C GLY A 441 40.86 -9.26 20.59
N GLY A 442 41.31 -9.23 19.34
CA GLY A 442 41.99 -10.36 18.69
C GLY A 442 42.48 -9.97 17.30
N THR A 443 43.66 -9.45 17.28
CA THR A 443 44.59 -9.28 16.17
C THR A 443 44.69 -10.53 15.28
N LEU A 444 44.55 -10.39 13.98
CA LEU A 444 45.46 -10.79 12.90
C LEU A 444 44.96 -10.24 11.57
#